data_b507c9dad1acf79da183ee94b9f75cbe
#
_entry.id   b507c9dad1acf79da183ee94b9f75cbe
#
_cell.length_a   1.000
_cell.length_b   1.000
_cell.length_c   1.000
_cell.angle_alpha   90.00
_cell.angle_beta   90.00
_cell.angle_gamma   90.00
#
_symmetry.space_group_name_H-M   'P 1'
#
loop_
_entity.id
_entity.type
_entity.pdbx_description
1 polymer ?
#
loop_
_entity_poly.entity_id
_entity_poly.type
_entity_poly.pdbx_seq_one_letter_code
_entity_poly.pdbx_strand_id
1 'polypeptide(L)'
;IRLSLVGSEMCIRDSGGSGLRAAIEVAEHGIDVLAVGKRPRQDAHTSLAAGGINAALGTMDEGDSWQQHAADTIKESYLLANPHTVEIVTQGAERGIRDLERWGMDFAREDDGRISQRFFGAHTFRRTAFAGDYTGLEIQRTLVAKAEQLEVPILDQVYITRLLVRDNVVFGAYGFDQSDGTRYLIHADAVILAAGGHNRIWRRTSSRRDENTGDSFRLAVEAGARLRDPELVQFHPSGIIEPENAAGTLISEAARGEGGILRNALGERFMSKYDPERMELSTRDRVALAAYTEIAEGRGTENGGVWLDVSHLPRETIMTRLPRVYQTMMELQMLDITTDPVSYTHLRAHETKAN
;
A
#
# COMPACT_ATOMS: atom_id res chain seq x y z
N ILE A 1 10.48 -23.56 27.65
CA ILE A 1 10.39 -23.39 26.19
C ILE A 1 9.24 -24.26 25.70
N ARG A 2 8.17 -23.68 25.23
CA ARG A 2 7.10 -24.44 24.57
C ARG A 2 7.47 -24.62 23.09
N LEU A 3 7.30 -25.83 22.57
CA LEU A 3 7.40 -26.15 21.15
C LEU A 3 6.03 -26.62 20.70
N SER A 4 5.46 -25.97 19.70
CA SER A 4 4.22 -26.39 19.07
C SER A 4 4.52 -26.94 17.67
N LEU A 5 4.02 -28.14 17.39
CA LEU A 5 4.07 -28.76 16.07
C LEU A 5 2.73 -28.50 15.40
N VAL A 6 2.78 -27.90 14.21
CA VAL A 6 1.61 -27.60 13.40
C VAL A 6 1.85 -28.19 12.00
N GLY A 7 0.87 -28.91 11.47
CA GLY A 7 0.91 -29.45 10.11
C GLY A 7 -0.23 -28.84 9.28
N SER A 8 0.05 -28.56 8.02
CA SER A 8 -0.92 -28.11 7.02
C SER A 8 -0.39 -28.43 5.63
N GLU A 9 -1.27 -28.63 4.65
CA GLU A 9 -0.84 -28.78 3.26
C GLU A 9 -0.20 -27.49 2.74
N MET A 10 -0.69 -26.32 3.19
CA MET A 10 -0.14 -25.04 2.79
C MET A 10 0.06 -24.09 3.97
N CYS A 11 1.22 -23.45 4.04
CA CYS A 11 1.52 -22.39 4.99
C CYS A 11 1.66 -21.06 4.25
N ILE A 12 0.93 -20.04 4.70
CA ILE A 12 1.00 -18.68 4.15
C ILE A 12 1.61 -17.76 5.19
N ARG A 13 2.77 -17.16 4.85
CA ARG A 13 3.39 -16.18 5.72
C ARG A 13 2.89 -14.80 5.39
N ASP A 14 1.94 -14.34 6.07
CA ASP A 14 1.38 -13.01 6.39
C ASP A 14 -0.16 -13.07 6.51
N SER A 15 -0.68 -12.20 7.35
CA SER A 15 -2.12 -11.92 7.50
C SER A 15 -2.52 -10.58 6.88
N GLY A 16 -1.70 -10.01 6.00
CA GLY A 16 -2.03 -8.85 5.17
C GLY A 16 -2.84 -9.23 3.93
N GLY A 17 -3.17 -8.24 3.09
CA GLY A 17 -4.06 -8.42 1.95
C GLY A 17 -3.65 -9.56 1.02
N SER A 18 -2.37 -9.66 0.66
CA SER A 18 -1.87 -10.73 -0.23
C SER A 18 -1.98 -12.11 0.40
N GLY A 19 -1.58 -12.24 1.68
CA GLY A 19 -1.62 -13.50 2.40
C GLY A 19 -3.05 -13.99 2.61
N LEU A 20 -3.94 -13.13 3.09
CA LEU A 20 -5.35 -13.48 3.28
C LEU A 20 -6.04 -13.82 1.95
N ARG A 21 -5.77 -13.06 0.88
CA ARG A 21 -6.36 -13.39 -0.44
C ARG A 21 -5.90 -14.76 -0.94
N ALA A 22 -4.61 -15.09 -0.74
CA ALA A 22 -4.09 -16.42 -1.07
C ALA A 22 -4.71 -17.51 -0.20
N ALA A 23 -4.85 -17.27 1.11
CA ALA A 23 -5.48 -18.23 2.04
C ALA A 23 -6.93 -18.52 1.67
N ILE A 24 -7.70 -17.50 1.31
CA ILE A 24 -9.08 -17.64 0.85
C ILE A 24 -9.15 -18.50 -0.42
N GLU A 25 -8.31 -18.22 -1.42
CA GLU A 25 -8.29 -19.01 -2.67
C GLU A 25 -7.97 -20.48 -2.41
N VAL A 26 -6.98 -20.76 -1.58
CA VAL A 26 -6.57 -22.13 -1.21
C VAL A 26 -7.71 -22.85 -0.46
N ALA A 27 -8.32 -22.17 0.51
CA ALA A 27 -9.44 -22.75 1.29
C ALA A 27 -10.68 -22.99 0.41
N GLU A 28 -11.00 -22.08 -0.52
CA GLU A 28 -12.12 -22.28 -1.46
C GLU A 28 -11.93 -23.49 -2.38
N HIS A 29 -10.67 -23.94 -2.58
CA HIS A 29 -10.34 -25.18 -3.29
C HIS A 29 -10.29 -26.43 -2.39
N GLY A 30 -10.64 -26.29 -1.10
CA GLY A 30 -10.69 -27.41 -0.15
C GLY A 30 -9.32 -27.90 0.30
N ILE A 31 -8.28 -27.12 0.13
CA ILE A 31 -6.91 -27.41 0.54
C ILE A 31 -6.70 -26.88 1.96
N ASP A 32 -6.09 -27.69 2.83
CA ASP A 32 -5.79 -27.30 4.20
C ASP A 32 -4.72 -26.19 4.22
N VAL A 33 -5.01 -25.08 4.87
CA VAL A 33 -4.18 -23.89 4.84
C VAL A 33 -4.03 -23.25 6.24
N LEU A 34 -2.81 -22.84 6.56
CA LEU A 34 -2.50 -22.06 7.75
C LEU A 34 -1.92 -20.70 7.36
N ALA A 35 -2.54 -19.62 7.81
CA ALA A 35 -1.97 -18.28 7.70
C ALA A 35 -1.21 -17.89 8.96
N VAL A 36 -0.05 -17.21 8.82
CA VAL A 36 0.81 -16.84 9.94
C VAL A 36 1.27 -15.40 9.81
N GLY A 37 0.78 -14.51 10.66
CA GLY A 37 1.09 -13.08 10.66
C GLY A 37 1.95 -12.64 11.83
N LYS A 38 2.90 -11.73 11.60
CA LYS A 38 3.69 -11.14 12.69
C LYS A 38 2.95 -10.06 13.49
N ARG A 39 1.79 -9.61 13.02
CA ARG A 39 0.90 -8.66 13.68
C ARG A 39 -0.49 -9.23 13.83
N PRO A 40 -1.35 -8.63 14.68
CA PRO A 40 -2.77 -8.93 14.66
C PRO A 40 -3.34 -8.75 13.24
N ARG A 41 -4.16 -9.69 12.79
CA ARG A 41 -4.70 -9.73 11.42
C ARG A 41 -5.46 -8.46 11.01
N GLN A 42 -6.10 -7.78 11.95
CA GLN A 42 -6.82 -6.53 11.68
C GLN A 42 -5.89 -5.33 11.47
N ASP A 43 -4.63 -5.44 11.92
CA ASP A 43 -3.66 -4.35 11.95
C ASP A 43 -2.47 -4.57 10.97
N ALA A 44 -2.65 -5.39 9.95
CA ALA A 44 -1.66 -5.56 8.90
C ALA A 44 -1.45 -4.28 8.08
N HIS A 45 -0.27 -4.13 7.47
CA HIS A 45 0.12 -2.91 6.73
C HIS A 45 -0.87 -2.50 5.64
N THR A 46 -1.58 -3.45 5.05
CA THR A 46 -2.68 -3.21 4.08
C THR A 46 -3.68 -2.19 4.60
N SER A 47 -4.00 -2.19 5.91
CA SER A 47 -4.94 -1.25 6.53
C SER A 47 -4.54 0.23 6.40
N LEU A 48 -3.28 0.52 6.08
CA LEU A 48 -2.77 1.89 5.88
C LEU A 48 -3.00 2.41 4.45
N ALA A 49 -3.31 1.55 3.50
CA ALA A 49 -3.54 1.98 2.12
C ALA A 49 -4.84 2.80 2.03
N ALA A 50 -4.75 3.98 1.45
CA ALA A 50 -5.84 4.94 1.43
C ALA A 50 -6.38 5.21 0.01
N GLY A 51 -5.58 4.93 -1.02
CA GLY A 51 -5.84 5.39 -2.39
C GLY A 51 -7.01 4.71 -3.09
N GLY A 52 -7.04 3.42 -3.11
CA GLY A 52 -7.99 2.61 -3.86
C GLY A 52 -7.33 1.46 -4.62
N ILE A 53 -8.10 0.78 -5.43
CA ILE A 53 -7.70 -0.37 -6.24
C ILE A 53 -7.98 -0.06 -7.70
N ASN A 54 -6.97 -0.22 -8.57
CA ASN A 54 -7.13 0.02 -10.00
C ASN A 54 -7.70 -1.20 -10.71
N ALA A 55 -8.82 -1.02 -11.38
CA ALA A 55 -9.44 -2.02 -12.26
C ALA A 55 -10.27 -1.35 -13.36
N ALA A 56 -10.16 -1.82 -14.57
CA ALA A 56 -10.96 -1.32 -15.69
C ALA A 56 -12.38 -1.89 -15.62
N LEU A 57 -13.25 -1.27 -14.80
CA LEU A 57 -14.64 -1.70 -14.63
C LEU A 57 -15.58 -1.11 -15.69
N GLY A 58 -15.15 -0.04 -16.38
CA GLY A 58 -16.00 0.70 -17.30
C GLY A 58 -17.20 1.42 -16.67
N THR A 59 -17.25 1.54 -15.34
CA THR A 59 -18.40 2.12 -14.62
C THR A 59 -18.50 3.63 -14.80
N MET A 60 -17.36 4.31 -14.88
CA MET A 60 -17.28 5.76 -15.04
C MET A 60 -16.89 6.17 -16.45
N ASP A 61 -16.06 5.40 -17.11
CA ASP A 61 -15.54 5.65 -18.46
C ASP A 61 -15.69 4.36 -19.29
N GLU A 62 -16.73 4.28 -20.13
CA GLU A 62 -17.06 3.07 -20.92
C GLU A 62 -15.94 2.63 -21.90
N GLY A 63 -15.03 3.55 -22.25
CA GLY A 63 -13.88 3.26 -23.10
C GLY A 63 -12.69 2.60 -22.38
N ASP A 64 -12.74 2.43 -21.06
CA ASP A 64 -11.66 1.79 -20.31
C ASP A 64 -11.66 0.26 -20.51
N SER A 65 -10.48 -0.31 -20.54
CA SER A 65 -10.28 -1.75 -20.73
C SER A 65 -9.02 -2.24 -20.02
N TRP A 66 -8.93 -3.54 -19.77
CA TRP A 66 -7.72 -4.11 -19.20
C TRP A 66 -6.49 -3.90 -20.10
N GLN A 67 -6.68 -3.85 -21.43
CA GLN A 67 -5.60 -3.57 -22.39
C GLN A 67 -5.06 -2.14 -22.20
N GLN A 68 -5.95 -1.16 -22.05
CA GLN A 68 -5.54 0.21 -21.76
C GLN A 68 -4.89 0.32 -20.37
N HIS A 69 -5.41 -0.42 -19.38
CA HIS A 69 -4.79 -0.52 -18.06
C HIS A 69 -3.37 -1.12 -18.16
N ALA A 70 -3.18 -2.16 -18.95
CA ALA A 70 -1.87 -2.75 -19.20
C ALA A 70 -0.92 -1.78 -19.91
N ALA A 71 -1.40 -1.08 -20.94
CA ALA A 71 -0.61 -0.09 -21.67
C ALA A 71 -0.13 1.06 -20.77
N ASP A 72 -1.02 1.60 -19.93
CA ASP A 72 -0.68 2.62 -18.95
C ASP A 72 0.37 2.10 -17.95
N THR A 73 0.19 0.88 -17.44
CA THR A 73 1.12 0.26 -16.48
C THR A 73 2.51 0.05 -17.07
N ILE A 74 2.60 -0.46 -18.29
CA ILE A 74 3.89 -0.66 -19.00
C ILE A 74 4.56 0.69 -19.25
N LYS A 75 3.81 1.69 -19.70
CA LYS A 75 4.32 3.04 -19.95
C LYS A 75 4.87 3.67 -18.67
N GLU A 76 4.10 3.64 -17.58
CA GLU A 76 4.49 4.27 -16.31
C GLU A 76 5.61 3.51 -15.58
N SER A 77 5.85 2.24 -15.93
CA SER A 77 7.02 1.48 -15.47
C SER A 77 8.28 1.76 -16.30
N TYR A 78 8.27 2.75 -17.18
CA TYR A 78 9.37 3.03 -18.12
C TYR A 78 9.81 1.79 -18.93
N LEU A 79 8.84 0.93 -19.28
CA LEU A 79 9.03 -0.34 -20.01
C LEU A 79 9.83 -1.41 -19.25
N LEU A 80 10.05 -1.24 -17.94
CA LEU A 80 10.77 -2.19 -17.10
C LEU A 80 9.88 -3.35 -16.62
N ALA A 81 8.56 -3.15 -16.56
CA ALA A 81 7.64 -4.17 -16.11
C ALA A 81 7.63 -5.38 -17.04
N ASN A 82 7.44 -6.57 -16.45
CA ASN A 82 7.24 -7.78 -17.24
C ASN A 82 5.85 -7.75 -17.88
N PRO A 83 5.73 -7.72 -19.23
CA PRO A 83 4.44 -7.59 -19.90
C PRO A 83 3.45 -8.70 -19.55
N HIS A 84 3.93 -9.94 -19.41
CA HIS A 84 3.09 -11.08 -19.06
C HIS A 84 2.51 -10.95 -17.64
N THR A 85 3.31 -10.49 -16.67
CA THR A 85 2.82 -10.21 -15.31
C THR A 85 1.79 -9.08 -15.33
N VAL A 86 2.04 -8.02 -16.11
CA VAL A 86 1.10 -6.90 -16.25
C VAL A 86 -0.22 -7.38 -16.84
N GLU A 87 -0.18 -8.20 -17.89
CA GLU A 87 -1.37 -8.79 -18.50
C GLU A 87 -2.21 -9.57 -17.49
N ILE A 88 -1.60 -10.49 -16.74
CA ILE A 88 -2.29 -11.29 -15.70
C ILE A 88 -2.95 -10.39 -14.65
N VAL A 89 -2.23 -9.38 -14.16
CA VAL A 89 -2.72 -8.48 -13.10
C VAL A 89 -3.88 -7.63 -13.62
N THR A 90 -3.77 -7.05 -14.82
CA THR A 90 -4.79 -6.15 -15.35
C THR A 90 -6.04 -6.88 -15.80
N GLN A 91 -5.92 -8.09 -16.35
CA GLN A 91 -7.06 -8.98 -16.65
C GLN A 91 -7.77 -9.44 -15.38
N GLY A 92 -7.00 -9.78 -14.33
CA GLY A 92 -7.55 -10.26 -13.06
C GLY A 92 -8.12 -9.16 -12.16
N ALA A 93 -7.84 -7.87 -12.45
CA ALA A 93 -8.18 -6.78 -11.55
C ALA A 93 -9.69 -6.61 -11.34
N GLU A 94 -10.49 -6.72 -12.39
CA GLU A 94 -11.96 -6.65 -12.27
C GLU A 94 -12.49 -7.77 -11.38
N ARG A 95 -12.06 -9.03 -11.60
CA ARG A 95 -12.43 -10.17 -10.74
C ARG A 95 -12.10 -9.87 -9.28
N GLY A 96 -10.91 -9.31 -9.01
CA GLY A 96 -10.50 -8.94 -7.64
C GLY A 96 -11.46 -7.95 -6.96
N ILE A 97 -11.92 -6.92 -7.69
CA ILE A 97 -12.92 -5.96 -7.20
C ILE A 97 -14.27 -6.66 -6.95
N ARG A 98 -14.73 -7.47 -7.91
CA ARG A 98 -16.01 -8.19 -7.78
C ARG A 98 -16.00 -9.21 -6.64
N ASP A 99 -14.87 -9.85 -6.39
CA ASP A 99 -14.70 -10.74 -5.24
C ASP A 99 -14.85 -9.97 -3.92
N LEU A 100 -14.15 -8.84 -3.77
CA LEU A 100 -14.26 -7.98 -2.59
C LEU A 100 -15.71 -7.44 -2.40
N GLU A 101 -16.34 -7.00 -3.47
CA GLU A 101 -17.75 -6.55 -3.46
C GLU A 101 -18.68 -7.67 -2.99
N ARG A 102 -18.54 -8.88 -3.54
CA ARG A 102 -19.33 -10.07 -3.17
C ARG A 102 -19.09 -10.48 -1.70
N TRP A 103 -17.90 -10.27 -1.18
CA TRP A 103 -17.56 -10.54 0.22
C TRP A 103 -17.93 -9.42 1.18
N GLY A 104 -18.59 -8.36 0.66
CA GLY A 104 -19.19 -7.30 1.47
C GLY A 104 -18.31 -6.07 1.69
N MET A 105 -17.30 -5.83 0.83
CA MET A 105 -16.55 -4.58 0.88
C MET A 105 -17.44 -3.39 0.48
N ASP A 106 -17.47 -2.38 1.33
CA ASP A 106 -18.24 -1.16 1.12
C ASP A 106 -17.48 -0.16 0.24
N PHE A 107 -17.61 -0.33 -1.08
CA PHE A 107 -17.08 0.62 -2.05
C PHE A 107 -17.96 1.87 -2.15
N ALA A 108 -17.33 3.02 -2.41
CA ALA A 108 -18.05 4.22 -2.84
C ALA A 108 -18.87 3.93 -4.10
N ARG A 109 -20.10 4.46 -4.15
CA ARG A 109 -21.04 4.21 -5.25
C ARG A 109 -21.59 5.51 -5.81
N GLU A 110 -21.96 5.46 -7.08
CA GLU A 110 -22.77 6.47 -7.73
C GLU A 110 -24.26 6.30 -7.33
N ASP A 111 -25.08 7.30 -7.63
CA ASP A 111 -26.53 7.31 -7.31
C ASP A 111 -27.29 6.11 -7.91
N ASP A 112 -26.79 5.56 -9.00
CA ASP A 112 -27.35 4.37 -9.67
C ASP A 112 -26.84 3.03 -9.09
N GLY A 113 -26.04 3.07 -8.04
CA GLY A 113 -25.49 1.91 -7.33
C GLY A 113 -24.23 1.31 -7.93
N ARG A 114 -23.72 1.80 -9.07
CA ARG A 114 -22.45 1.37 -9.63
C ARG A 114 -21.29 1.79 -8.75
N ILE A 115 -20.22 0.97 -8.71
CA ILE A 115 -18.97 1.33 -8.01
C ILE A 115 -18.42 2.61 -8.63
N SER A 116 -18.20 3.62 -7.78
CA SER A 116 -17.53 4.86 -8.16
C SER A 116 -16.04 4.64 -8.39
N GLN A 117 -15.50 5.29 -9.40
CA GLN A 117 -14.07 5.25 -9.70
C GLN A 117 -13.52 6.67 -9.87
N ARG A 118 -12.30 6.90 -9.44
CA ARG A 118 -11.62 8.19 -9.54
C ARG A 118 -10.31 8.12 -10.30
N PHE A 119 -9.82 9.27 -10.75
CA PHE A 119 -8.48 9.40 -11.28
C PHE A 119 -7.43 9.25 -10.19
N PHE A 120 -6.37 8.53 -10.52
CA PHE A 120 -5.09 8.59 -9.84
C PHE A 120 -4.00 8.87 -10.86
N GLY A 121 -2.89 9.47 -10.41
CA GLY A 121 -1.85 9.99 -11.29
C GLY A 121 -1.51 9.08 -12.48
N ALA A 122 -1.40 9.68 -13.63
CA ALA A 122 -1.05 9.06 -14.92
C ALA A 122 -2.08 8.09 -15.55
N HIS A 123 -3.24 7.89 -14.96
CA HIS A 123 -4.29 7.09 -15.59
C HIS A 123 -4.89 7.81 -16.80
N THR A 124 -5.17 7.05 -17.85
CA THR A 124 -5.93 7.54 -19.00
C THR A 124 -7.42 7.65 -18.68
N PHE A 125 -7.94 6.76 -17.83
CA PHE A 125 -9.34 6.68 -17.41
C PHE A 125 -9.48 6.65 -15.89
N ARG A 126 -10.69 6.97 -15.38
CA ARG A 126 -11.06 6.78 -13.98
C ARG A 126 -11.23 5.29 -13.71
N ARG A 127 -10.24 4.65 -13.12
CA ARG A 127 -10.27 3.20 -12.85
C ARG A 127 -9.97 2.82 -11.40
N THR A 128 -9.81 3.79 -10.50
CA THR A 128 -9.52 3.51 -9.11
C THR A 128 -10.81 3.40 -8.31
N ALA A 129 -11.24 2.17 -8.02
CA ALA A 129 -12.32 1.89 -7.08
C ALA A 129 -11.84 2.13 -5.64
N PHE A 130 -12.66 2.71 -4.78
CA PHE A 130 -12.24 3.18 -3.46
C PHE A 130 -13.35 3.10 -2.41
N ALA A 131 -12.96 3.16 -1.14
CA ALA A 131 -13.82 3.39 0.00
C ALA A 131 -13.27 4.63 0.73
N GLY A 132 -13.82 5.81 0.47
CA GLY A 132 -13.31 7.07 1.00
C GLY A 132 -11.80 7.24 0.81
N ASP A 133 -11.10 7.58 1.88
CA ASP A 133 -9.63 7.59 1.98
C ASP A 133 -9.08 6.50 2.94
N TYR A 134 -9.87 5.42 3.13
CA TYR A 134 -9.55 4.29 4.02
C TYR A 134 -9.70 2.92 3.33
N THR A 135 -9.56 2.88 2.02
CA THR A 135 -9.74 1.67 1.20
C THR A 135 -9.00 0.44 1.72
N GLY A 136 -7.76 0.61 2.19
CA GLY A 136 -6.97 -0.50 2.72
C GLY A 136 -7.53 -1.10 4.02
N LEU A 137 -8.16 -0.29 4.85
CA LEU A 137 -8.84 -0.76 6.05
C LEU A 137 -10.03 -1.64 5.69
N GLU A 138 -10.83 -1.23 4.69
CA GLU A 138 -11.98 -2.01 4.22
C GLU A 138 -11.54 -3.30 3.51
N ILE A 139 -10.45 -3.26 2.71
CA ILE A 139 -9.85 -4.49 2.16
C ILE A 139 -9.49 -5.46 3.27
N GLN A 140 -8.76 -4.99 4.29
CA GLN A 140 -8.29 -5.84 5.38
C GLN A 140 -9.48 -6.44 6.16
N ARG A 141 -10.47 -5.63 6.51
CA ARG A 141 -11.69 -6.05 7.19
C ARG A 141 -12.45 -7.13 6.40
N THR A 142 -12.64 -6.88 5.10
CA THR A 142 -13.37 -7.82 4.21
C THR A 142 -12.64 -9.15 4.08
N LEU A 143 -11.31 -9.13 3.89
CA LEU A 143 -10.52 -10.34 3.76
C LEU A 143 -10.45 -11.13 5.06
N VAL A 144 -10.32 -10.46 6.22
CA VAL A 144 -10.37 -11.13 7.53
C VAL A 144 -11.71 -11.80 7.73
N ALA A 145 -12.82 -11.09 7.51
CA ALA A 145 -14.17 -11.64 7.66
C ALA A 145 -14.40 -12.85 6.73
N LYS A 146 -13.93 -12.79 5.48
CA LYS A 146 -14.05 -13.90 4.54
C LYS A 146 -13.19 -15.10 4.95
N ALA A 147 -11.97 -14.89 5.42
CA ALA A 147 -11.10 -15.96 5.91
C ALA A 147 -11.71 -16.64 7.17
N GLU A 148 -12.27 -15.85 8.08
CA GLU A 148 -12.99 -16.37 9.26
C GLU A 148 -14.26 -17.14 8.87
N GLN A 149 -15.02 -16.69 7.87
CA GLN A 149 -16.17 -17.42 7.31
C GLN A 149 -15.77 -18.80 6.75
N LEU A 150 -14.57 -18.90 6.17
CA LEU A 150 -14.02 -20.14 5.64
C LEU A 150 -13.27 -20.96 6.70
N GLU A 151 -13.32 -20.53 7.96
CA GLU A 151 -12.64 -21.17 9.10
C GLU A 151 -11.12 -21.36 8.89
N VAL A 152 -10.48 -20.44 8.12
CA VAL A 152 -9.03 -20.47 7.90
C VAL A 152 -8.31 -20.24 9.23
N PRO A 153 -7.45 -21.16 9.70
CA PRO A 153 -6.64 -20.95 10.89
C PRO A 153 -5.63 -19.83 10.64
N ILE A 154 -5.59 -18.83 11.53
CA ILE A 154 -4.64 -17.72 11.45
C ILE A 154 -3.90 -17.60 12.79
N LEU A 155 -2.58 -17.75 12.75
CA LEU A 155 -1.70 -17.48 13.87
C LEU A 155 -1.25 -16.02 13.82
N ASP A 156 -1.75 -15.22 14.74
CA ASP A 156 -1.35 -13.82 14.91
C ASP A 156 -0.09 -13.71 15.76
N GLN A 157 0.70 -12.64 15.57
CA GLN A 157 1.89 -12.29 16.34
C GLN A 157 3.02 -13.33 16.27
N VAL A 158 3.02 -14.21 15.30
CA VAL A 158 4.07 -15.20 15.09
C VAL A 158 5.10 -14.70 14.07
N TYR A 159 6.34 -14.56 14.52
CA TYR A 159 7.46 -14.13 13.69
C TYR A 159 8.18 -15.34 13.10
N ILE A 160 8.10 -15.51 11.79
CA ILE A 160 8.82 -16.57 11.07
C ILE A 160 10.28 -16.14 10.88
N THR A 161 11.19 -16.92 11.41
CA THR A 161 12.64 -16.66 11.36
C THR A 161 13.35 -17.45 10.26
N ARG A 162 12.79 -18.57 9.82
CA ARG A 162 13.43 -19.44 8.81
C ARG A 162 12.39 -20.25 8.04
N LEU A 163 12.63 -20.47 6.76
CA LEU A 163 12.00 -21.54 6.00
C LEU A 163 12.79 -22.83 6.19
N LEU A 164 12.08 -23.96 6.24
CA LEU A 164 12.69 -25.28 6.34
C LEU A 164 12.92 -25.81 4.92
N VAL A 165 14.18 -26.01 4.55
CA VAL A 165 14.57 -26.41 3.19
C VAL A 165 15.42 -27.67 3.26
N ARG A 166 15.12 -28.65 2.41
CA ARG A 166 15.91 -29.84 2.21
C ARG A 166 15.92 -30.18 0.71
N ASP A 167 17.06 -30.45 0.16
CA ASP A 167 17.23 -30.82 -1.25
C ASP A 167 16.59 -29.83 -2.22
N ASN A 168 16.72 -28.54 -1.89
CA ASN A 168 16.14 -27.40 -2.62
C ASN A 168 14.58 -27.38 -2.63
N VAL A 169 13.94 -28.10 -1.71
CA VAL A 169 12.48 -28.11 -1.52
C VAL A 169 12.15 -27.50 -0.16
N VAL A 170 11.24 -26.54 -0.13
CA VAL A 170 10.70 -25.97 1.11
C VAL A 170 9.64 -26.94 1.63
N PHE A 171 9.72 -27.32 2.89
CA PHE A 171 8.78 -28.24 3.55
C PHE A 171 8.19 -27.68 4.85
N GLY A 172 8.29 -26.37 5.06
CA GLY A 172 7.70 -25.72 6.21
C GLY A 172 8.42 -24.45 6.65
N ALA A 173 8.12 -24.03 7.87
CA ALA A 173 8.66 -22.82 8.46
C ALA A 173 8.94 -23.01 9.97
N TYR A 174 9.83 -22.18 10.51
CA TYR A 174 10.10 -22.08 11.92
C TYR A 174 9.99 -20.63 12.39
N GLY A 175 9.33 -20.44 13.53
CA GLY A 175 9.12 -19.12 14.11
C GLY A 175 8.82 -19.15 15.59
N PHE A 176 8.43 -18.01 16.13
CA PHE A 176 8.04 -17.90 17.54
C PHE A 176 6.94 -16.84 17.71
N ASP A 177 6.10 -17.06 18.71
CA ASP A 177 5.14 -16.07 19.17
C ASP A 177 5.87 -14.92 19.87
N GLN A 178 5.58 -13.70 19.46
CA GLN A 178 6.24 -12.50 19.99
C GLN A 178 5.73 -12.10 21.37
N SER A 179 4.58 -12.63 21.80
CA SER A 179 3.95 -12.31 23.09
C SER A 179 4.50 -13.17 24.23
N ASP A 180 4.69 -14.48 24.00
CA ASP A 180 5.07 -15.42 25.07
C ASP A 180 6.34 -16.25 24.77
N GLY A 181 6.91 -16.11 23.55
CA GLY A 181 8.11 -16.82 23.11
C GLY A 181 7.87 -18.29 22.74
N THR A 182 6.62 -18.76 22.65
CA THR A 182 6.29 -20.10 22.16
C THR A 182 6.88 -20.32 20.77
N ARG A 183 7.60 -21.42 20.60
CA ARG A 183 8.23 -21.75 19.31
C ARG A 183 7.30 -22.61 18.48
N TYR A 184 7.22 -22.28 17.19
CA TYR A 184 6.43 -23.03 16.22
C TYR A 184 7.34 -23.70 15.22
N LEU A 185 7.16 -25.01 15.05
CA LEU A 185 7.67 -25.78 13.93
C LEU A 185 6.47 -26.13 13.04
N ILE A 186 6.37 -25.51 11.90
CA ILE A 186 5.26 -25.65 10.96
C ILE A 186 5.74 -26.55 9.84
N HIS A 187 5.10 -27.69 9.66
CA HIS A 187 5.29 -28.55 8.50
C HIS A 187 4.24 -28.21 7.43
N ALA A 188 4.67 -28.05 6.20
CA ALA A 188 3.77 -27.77 5.08
C ALA A 188 4.37 -28.26 3.77
N ASP A 189 3.54 -28.76 2.85
CA ASP A 189 3.98 -29.23 1.54
C ASP A 189 4.34 -28.05 0.62
N ALA A 190 3.74 -26.90 0.85
CA ALA A 190 4.09 -25.64 0.16
C ALA A 190 4.02 -24.43 1.10
N VAL A 191 4.84 -23.42 0.80
CA VAL A 191 4.85 -22.15 1.55
C VAL A 191 4.70 -20.97 0.59
N ILE A 192 3.71 -20.11 0.85
CA ILE A 192 3.52 -18.84 0.14
C ILE A 192 4.11 -17.71 1.00
N LEU A 193 5.08 -16.98 0.46
CA LEU A 193 5.62 -15.78 1.07
C LEU A 193 4.84 -14.55 0.61
N ALA A 194 4.08 -13.94 1.51
CA ALA A 194 3.30 -12.74 1.26
C ALA A 194 3.62 -11.60 2.25
N ALA A 195 4.80 -11.66 2.88
CA ALA A 195 5.16 -10.87 4.06
C ALA A 195 5.66 -9.45 3.76
N GLY A 196 5.08 -8.81 2.76
CA GLY A 196 5.32 -7.40 2.45
C GLY A 196 6.69 -7.12 1.85
N GLY A 197 7.04 -5.85 1.84
CA GLY A 197 8.23 -5.32 1.19
C GLY A 197 9.40 -5.06 2.14
N HIS A 198 10.25 -4.09 1.72
CA HIS A 198 11.51 -3.78 2.42
C HIS A 198 11.73 -2.29 2.66
N ASN A 199 10.72 -1.44 2.49
CA ASN A 199 10.88 0.01 2.55
C ASN A 199 11.34 0.52 3.93
N ARG A 200 11.19 -0.29 4.99
CA ARG A 200 11.63 0.08 6.35
C ARG A 200 13.15 0.02 6.55
N ILE A 201 13.90 -0.51 5.61
CA ILE A 201 15.38 -0.42 5.64
C ILE A 201 15.87 1.02 5.44
N TRP A 202 15.02 1.88 4.87
CA TRP A 202 15.32 3.29 4.64
C TRP A 202 15.01 4.14 5.88
N ARG A 203 15.84 5.16 6.14
CA ARG A 203 15.69 6.04 7.31
C ARG A 203 14.36 6.80 7.27
N ARG A 204 13.98 7.32 6.10
CA ARG A 204 12.69 7.98 5.88
C ARG A 204 11.81 7.05 5.06
N THR A 205 10.64 6.72 5.59
CA THR A 205 9.75 5.74 4.98
C THR A 205 8.33 5.93 5.50
N SER A 206 7.33 5.57 4.68
CA SER A 206 5.93 5.51 5.11
C SER A 206 5.58 4.20 5.82
N SER A 207 6.50 3.25 5.87
CA SER A 207 6.26 1.97 6.54
C SER A 207 6.29 2.10 8.04
N ARG A 208 5.41 1.40 8.74
CA ARG A 208 5.46 1.27 10.19
C ARG A 208 6.81 0.72 10.65
N ARG A 209 7.16 0.99 11.90
CA ARG A 209 8.48 0.68 12.45
C ARG A 209 8.87 -0.80 12.35
N ASP A 210 7.91 -1.69 12.46
CA ASP A 210 8.07 -3.15 12.55
C ASP A 210 7.53 -3.89 11.31
N GLU A 211 7.15 -3.18 10.25
CA GLU A 211 6.65 -3.75 9.00
C GLU A 211 7.52 -3.37 7.81
N ASN A 212 7.41 -4.13 6.72
CA ASN A 212 8.22 -3.95 5.50
C ASN A 212 9.73 -3.91 5.79
N THR A 213 10.18 -4.74 6.71
CA THR A 213 11.57 -4.84 7.19
C THR A 213 12.46 -5.72 6.33
N GLY A 214 11.97 -6.18 5.17
CA GLY A 214 12.72 -7.04 4.26
C GLY A 214 12.75 -8.51 4.66
N ASP A 215 11.92 -8.94 5.60
CA ASP A 215 11.89 -10.33 6.07
C ASP A 215 11.61 -11.33 4.95
N SER A 216 10.68 -10.99 4.01
CA SER A 216 10.39 -11.81 2.84
C SER A 216 11.61 -12.03 1.98
N PHE A 217 12.37 -10.96 1.73
CA PHE A 217 13.58 -10.99 0.90
C PHE A 217 14.63 -11.90 1.52
N ARG A 218 14.88 -11.75 2.83
CA ARG A 218 15.84 -12.59 3.54
C ARG A 218 15.45 -14.05 3.49
N LEU A 219 14.19 -14.38 3.84
CA LEU A 219 13.70 -15.77 3.81
C LEU A 219 13.76 -16.39 2.42
N ALA A 220 13.39 -15.60 1.39
CA ALA A 220 13.42 -16.06 0.01
C ALA A 220 14.85 -16.39 -0.45
N VAL A 221 15.81 -15.49 -0.20
CA VAL A 221 17.22 -15.67 -0.56
C VAL A 221 17.83 -16.85 0.20
N GLU A 222 17.59 -16.96 1.50
CA GLU A 222 18.05 -18.08 2.32
C GLU A 222 17.48 -19.44 1.82
N ALA A 223 16.29 -19.42 1.22
CA ALA A 223 15.67 -20.59 0.61
C ALA A 223 16.11 -20.84 -0.84
N GLY A 224 17.01 -20.04 -1.40
CA GLY A 224 17.54 -20.20 -2.76
C GLY A 224 16.76 -19.48 -3.86
N ALA A 225 15.78 -18.63 -3.52
CA ALA A 225 15.04 -17.84 -4.50
C ALA A 225 15.90 -16.67 -5.03
N ARG A 226 15.63 -16.27 -6.26
CA ARG A 226 16.25 -15.10 -6.87
C ARG A 226 15.41 -13.85 -6.60
N LEU A 227 16.08 -12.73 -6.30
CA LEU A 227 15.45 -11.43 -6.25
C LEU A 227 15.45 -10.81 -7.65
N ARG A 228 14.40 -10.04 -7.93
CA ARG A 228 14.29 -9.25 -9.16
C ARG A 228 14.10 -7.80 -8.81
N ASP A 229 14.91 -6.95 -9.40
CA ASP A 229 14.86 -5.47 -9.31
C ASP A 229 14.68 -4.96 -7.85
N PRO A 230 15.46 -5.48 -6.85
CA PRO A 230 15.27 -5.13 -5.44
C PRO A 230 15.64 -3.68 -5.13
N GLU A 231 16.36 -3.01 -6.02
CA GLU A 231 16.73 -1.60 -5.95
C GLU A 231 15.58 -0.66 -6.30
N LEU A 232 14.52 -1.15 -6.95
CA LEU A 232 13.38 -0.32 -7.33
C LEU A 232 12.51 0.00 -6.12
N VAL A 233 12.51 1.26 -5.72
CA VAL A 233 11.74 1.78 -4.59
C VAL A 233 10.89 2.95 -5.05
N GLN A 234 9.57 2.89 -4.80
CA GLN A 234 8.69 4.02 -5.09
C GLN A 234 8.80 5.09 -4.01
N PHE A 235 9.06 6.32 -4.43
CA PHE A 235 9.01 7.49 -3.57
C PHE A 235 7.58 8.01 -3.51
N HIS A 236 6.95 7.92 -2.34
CA HIS A 236 5.66 8.56 -2.16
C HIS A 236 5.85 10.06 -1.98
N PRO A 237 5.19 10.92 -2.77
CA PRO A 237 5.44 12.35 -2.74
C PRO A 237 4.90 13.06 -1.50
N SER A 238 4.04 12.46 -0.72
CA SER A 238 3.32 13.13 0.37
C SER A 238 3.41 12.37 1.71
N GLY A 239 4.41 12.70 2.50
CA GLY A 239 4.55 12.27 3.88
C GLY A 239 4.78 13.46 4.81
N ILE A 240 4.11 13.52 5.97
CA ILE A 240 4.33 14.60 6.93
C ILE A 240 5.76 14.57 7.48
N ILE A 241 6.30 15.72 7.80
CA ILE A 241 7.67 15.85 8.33
C ILE A 241 7.69 16.17 9.81
N GLU A 242 6.60 16.68 10.34
CA GLU A 242 6.43 17.06 11.74
C GLU A 242 5.12 16.52 12.31
N PRO A 243 5.09 16.21 13.60
CA PRO A 243 6.25 16.09 14.51
C PRO A 243 7.15 14.90 14.17
N GLU A 244 8.39 14.87 14.65
CA GLU A 244 9.39 13.85 14.29
C GLU A 244 8.92 12.40 14.54
N ASN A 245 8.15 12.18 15.60
CA ASN A 245 7.60 10.86 15.94
C ASN A 245 6.51 10.39 14.97
N ALA A 246 5.89 11.30 14.21
CA ALA A 246 4.90 11.04 13.17
C ALA A 246 5.47 11.20 11.75
N ALA A 247 6.73 11.62 11.64
CA ALA A 247 7.37 11.83 10.34
C ALA A 247 7.34 10.57 9.46
N GLY A 248 6.94 10.74 8.21
CA GLY A 248 6.71 9.63 7.28
C GLY A 248 5.25 9.14 7.24
N THR A 249 4.37 9.60 8.13
CA THR A 249 2.95 9.30 8.02
C THR A 249 2.42 9.80 6.68
N LEU A 250 1.75 8.91 5.96
CA LEU A 250 1.30 9.16 4.60
C LEU A 250 0.08 10.08 4.59
N ILE A 251 0.15 11.13 3.77
CA ILE A 251 -1.05 11.86 3.34
C ILE A 251 -1.54 11.20 2.06
N SER A 252 -2.80 10.78 2.05
CA SER A 252 -3.41 10.13 0.89
C SER A 252 -3.28 10.97 -0.38
N GLU A 253 -2.98 10.33 -1.50
CA GLU A 253 -3.05 10.95 -2.83
C GLU A 253 -4.44 11.50 -3.14
N ALA A 254 -5.47 10.99 -2.46
CA ALA A 254 -6.81 11.54 -2.54
C ALA A 254 -6.86 13.06 -2.29
N ALA A 255 -6.00 13.59 -1.39
CA ALA A 255 -5.93 15.02 -1.14
C ALA A 255 -5.59 15.83 -2.41
N ARG A 256 -4.64 15.33 -3.24
CA ARG A 256 -4.32 15.94 -4.53
C ARG A 256 -5.43 15.67 -5.56
N GLY A 257 -6.02 14.47 -5.52
CA GLY A 257 -7.14 14.07 -6.39
C GLY A 257 -8.40 14.94 -6.19
N GLU A 258 -8.66 15.36 -4.96
CA GLU A 258 -9.79 16.26 -4.64
C GLU A 258 -9.46 17.73 -4.90
N GLY A 259 -8.27 18.07 -5.40
CA GLY A 259 -7.88 19.42 -5.79
C GLY A 259 -6.83 20.09 -4.90
N GLY A 260 -6.17 19.34 -4.02
CA GLY A 260 -5.09 19.89 -3.18
C GLY A 260 -3.94 20.45 -4.00
N ILE A 261 -3.45 21.62 -3.63
CA ILE A 261 -2.43 22.40 -4.33
C ILE A 261 -1.08 22.27 -3.62
N LEU A 262 -0.01 22.09 -4.39
CA LEU A 262 1.36 22.02 -3.89
C LEU A 262 2.03 23.40 -4.01
N ARG A 263 2.52 23.92 -2.88
CA ARG A 263 3.19 25.23 -2.81
C ARG A 263 4.58 25.10 -2.18
N ASN A 264 5.53 25.83 -2.73
CA ASN A 264 6.84 26.02 -2.09
C ASN A 264 6.76 27.08 -0.96
N ALA A 265 7.90 27.35 -0.29
CA ALA A 265 7.97 28.33 0.79
C ALA A 265 7.66 29.77 0.34
N LEU A 266 7.76 30.06 -0.95
CA LEU A 266 7.42 31.36 -1.54
C LEU A 266 5.90 31.48 -1.85
N GLY A 267 5.11 30.43 -1.57
CA GLY A 267 3.69 30.38 -1.89
C GLY A 267 3.37 30.03 -3.35
N GLU A 268 4.39 29.74 -4.17
CA GLU A 268 4.20 29.41 -5.58
C GLU A 268 3.65 28.00 -5.75
N ARG A 269 2.65 27.83 -6.62
CA ARG A 269 2.17 26.52 -7.09
C ARG A 269 3.18 25.92 -8.06
N PHE A 270 4.18 25.24 -7.55
CA PHE A 270 5.38 24.87 -8.32
C PHE A 270 5.15 23.80 -9.39
N MET A 271 4.11 22.97 -9.28
CA MET A 271 3.84 21.92 -10.27
C MET A 271 3.65 22.46 -11.68
N SER A 272 3.22 23.71 -11.84
CA SER A 272 3.13 24.39 -13.14
C SER A 272 4.46 24.49 -13.89
N LYS A 273 5.60 24.40 -13.19
CA LYS A 273 6.96 24.43 -13.78
C LYS A 273 7.39 23.04 -14.27
N TYR A 274 6.88 21.96 -13.65
CA TYR A 274 7.36 20.59 -13.86
C TYR A 274 6.42 19.75 -14.70
N ASP A 275 5.10 19.95 -14.56
CA ASP A 275 4.07 19.30 -15.37
C ASP A 275 2.85 20.22 -15.50
N PRO A 276 2.87 21.17 -16.44
CA PRO A 276 1.80 22.16 -16.60
C PRO A 276 0.46 21.55 -17.05
N GLU A 277 0.47 20.35 -17.64
CA GLU A 277 -0.74 19.69 -18.11
C GLU A 277 -1.48 18.96 -16.99
N ARG A 278 -0.74 18.20 -16.17
CA ARG A 278 -1.32 17.35 -15.11
C ARG A 278 -1.26 17.99 -13.72
N MET A 279 -0.40 18.96 -13.53
CA MET A 279 -0.20 19.65 -12.26
C MET A 279 0.01 18.65 -11.10
N GLU A 280 -0.75 18.75 -10.03
CA GLU A 280 -0.68 17.86 -8.86
C GLU A 280 -1.15 16.42 -9.14
N LEU A 281 -1.81 16.17 -10.27
CA LEU A 281 -2.19 14.85 -10.76
C LEU A 281 -1.11 14.19 -11.64
N SER A 282 0.07 14.78 -11.69
CA SER A 282 1.24 14.15 -12.31
C SER A 282 1.63 12.85 -11.58
N THR A 283 2.52 12.06 -12.19
CA THR A 283 3.00 10.80 -11.61
C THR A 283 3.72 11.01 -10.28
N ARG A 284 3.71 10.01 -9.41
CA ARG A 284 4.31 10.12 -8.07
C ARG A 284 5.79 10.46 -8.10
N ASP A 285 6.53 9.89 -9.04
CA ASP A 285 7.95 10.15 -9.24
C ASP A 285 8.21 11.60 -9.67
N ARG A 286 7.41 12.14 -10.60
CA ARG A 286 7.53 13.54 -11.03
C ARG A 286 7.18 14.53 -9.91
N VAL A 287 6.09 14.26 -9.18
CA VAL A 287 5.71 15.10 -8.03
C VAL A 287 6.79 15.05 -6.95
N ALA A 288 7.33 13.86 -6.65
CA ALA A 288 8.41 13.69 -5.69
C ALA A 288 9.69 14.42 -6.12
N LEU A 289 10.06 14.29 -7.39
CA LEU A 289 11.23 14.98 -7.94
C LEU A 289 11.05 16.50 -7.95
N ALA A 290 9.85 17.01 -8.31
CA ALA A 290 9.53 18.42 -8.29
C ALA A 290 9.65 19.01 -6.87
N ALA A 291 9.02 18.36 -5.88
CA ALA A 291 9.12 18.77 -4.48
C ALA A 291 10.58 18.74 -3.99
N TYR A 292 11.34 17.70 -4.35
CA TYR A 292 12.76 17.61 -4.02
C TYR A 292 13.57 18.77 -4.64
N THR A 293 13.31 19.09 -5.90
CA THR A 293 14.03 20.17 -6.60
C THR A 293 13.74 21.52 -5.94
N GLU A 294 12.48 21.81 -5.59
CA GLU A 294 12.12 23.04 -4.87
C GLU A 294 12.87 23.15 -3.54
N ILE A 295 12.95 22.04 -2.78
CA ILE A 295 13.67 22.00 -1.50
C ILE A 295 15.18 22.18 -1.71
N ALA A 296 15.77 21.46 -2.68
CA ALA A 296 17.20 21.49 -2.95
C ALA A 296 17.69 22.87 -3.45
N GLU A 297 16.83 23.58 -4.15
CA GLU A 297 17.12 24.93 -4.66
C GLU A 297 16.78 26.05 -3.63
N GLY A 298 16.49 25.70 -2.38
CA GLY A 298 16.28 26.62 -1.28
C GLY A 298 14.88 27.25 -1.24
N ARG A 299 13.91 26.71 -1.98
CA ARG A 299 12.50 27.14 -1.93
C ARG A 299 11.64 26.19 -1.08
N GLY A 300 12.25 25.30 -0.32
CA GLY A 300 11.59 24.49 0.69
C GLY A 300 11.25 25.27 1.95
N THR A 301 10.33 24.72 2.77
CA THR A 301 10.02 25.26 4.10
C THR A 301 11.24 25.13 5.03
N GLU A 302 11.26 25.85 6.15
CA GLU A 302 12.34 25.78 7.15
C GLU A 302 12.63 24.35 7.61
N ASN A 303 11.61 23.50 7.65
CA ASN A 303 11.70 22.09 8.05
C ASN A 303 12.06 21.15 6.91
N GLY A 304 12.41 21.69 5.73
CA GLY A 304 12.85 20.93 4.56
C GLY A 304 11.71 20.20 3.84
N GLY A 305 10.55 20.82 3.75
CA GLY A 305 9.37 20.34 3.05
C GLY A 305 8.80 21.33 2.04
N VAL A 306 7.58 21.07 1.62
CA VAL A 306 6.70 21.94 0.84
C VAL A 306 5.30 21.91 1.45
N TRP A 307 4.39 22.75 1.01
CA TRP A 307 3.02 22.81 1.52
C TRP A 307 2.05 22.04 0.62
N LEU A 308 1.14 21.28 1.23
CA LEU A 308 -0.08 20.78 0.60
C LEU A 308 -1.26 21.57 1.14
N ASP A 309 -1.90 22.31 0.27
CA ASP A 309 -3.01 23.20 0.59
C ASP A 309 -4.32 22.65 0.06
N VAL A 310 -5.24 22.31 0.95
CA VAL A 310 -6.63 21.92 0.66
C VAL A 310 -7.63 22.93 1.26
N SER A 311 -7.16 23.99 1.94
CA SER A 311 -7.99 24.94 2.67
C SER A 311 -8.94 25.76 1.77
N HIS A 312 -8.65 25.82 0.48
CA HIS A 312 -9.51 26.44 -0.53
C HIS A 312 -10.74 25.60 -0.91
N LEU A 313 -10.77 24.32 -0.51
CA LEU A 313 -11.90 23.43 -0.77
C LEU A 313 -13.03 23.69 0.25
N PRO A 314 -14.29 23.48 -0.14
CA PRO A 314 -15.39 23.53 0.81
C PRO A 314 -15.17 22.57 1.98
N ARG A 315 -15.42 23.02 3.22
CA ARG A 315 -15.28 22.19 4.42
C ARG A 315 -16.03 20.86 4.30
N GLU A 316 -17.23 20.87 3.73
CA GLU A 316 -18.04 19.68 3.51
C GLU A 316 -17.33 18.67 2.61
N THR A 317 -16.66 19.12 1.56
CA THR A 317 -15.85 18.27 0.67
C THR A 317 -14.71 17.61 1.43
N ILE A 318 -13.98 18.37 2.25
CA ILE A 318 -12.88 17.81 3.06
C ILE A 318 -13.42 16.76 4.03
N MET A 319 -14.51 17.06 4.76
CA MET A 319 -15.08 16.16 5.76
C MET A 319 -15.68 14.88 5.17
N THR A 320 -16.18 14.92 3.93
CA THR A 320 -16.79 13.77 3.26
C THR A 320 -15.80 12.97 2.40
N ARG A 321 -14.85 13.63 1.74
CA ARG A 321 -13.93 13.01 0.80
C ARG A 321 -12.56 12.68 1.40
N LEU A 322 -12.16 13.38 2.45
CA LEU A 322 -10.84 13.26 3.10
C LEU A 322 -10.96 13.10 4.64
N PRO A 323 -11.95 12.36 5.19
CA PRO A 323 -12.19 12.32 6.63
C PRO A 323 -10.98 11.80 7.40
N ARG A 324 -10.27 10.81 6.88
CA ARG A 324 -9.08 10.25 7.52
C ARG A 324 -7.89 11.20 7.46
N VAL A 325 -7.69 11.89 6.35
CA VAL A 325 -6.63 12.93 6.26
C VAL A 325 -6.89 14.01 7.29
N TYR A 326 -8.13 14.51 7.39
CA TYR A 326 -8.53 15.50 8.39
C TYR A 326 -8.26 14.99 9.82
N GLN A 327 -8.77 13.83 10.16
CA GLN A 327 -8.58 13.24 11.48
C GLN A 327 -7.09 13.04 11.80
N THR A 328 -6.31 12.51 10.87
CA THR A 328 -4.86 12.28 11.05
C THR A 328 -4.11 13.59 11.33
N MET A 329 -4.43 14.67 10.61
CA MET A 329 -3.79 15.96 10.84
C MET A 329 -4.19 16.56 12.17
N MET A 330 -5.45 16.47 12.55
CA MET A 330 -5.92 16.87 13.88
C MET A 330 -5.24 16.11 15.01
N GLU A 331 -5.11 14.79 14.89
CA GLU A 331 -4.50 13.94 15.93
C GLU A 331 -2.98 14.12 16.03
N LEU A 332 -2.27 14.25 14.92
CA LEU A 332 -0.80 14.29 14.90
C LEU A 332 -0.22 15.70 15.00
N GLN A 333 -0.90 16.69 14.45
CA GLN A 333 -0.39 18.07 14.34
C GLN A 333 -1.29 19.10 14.99
N MET A 334 -2.49 18.72 15.47
CA MET A 334 -3.57 19.64 15.91
C MET A 334 -3.90 20.68 14.82
N LEU A 335 -3.81 20.27 13.56
CA LEU A 335 -3.95 21.12 12.38
C LEU A 335 -5.32 20.94 11.74
N ASP A 336 -6.08 22.01 11.63
CA ASP A 336 -7.34 22.07 10.87
C ASP A 336 -7.03 22.34 9.38
N ILE A 337 -6.96 21.30 8.57
CA ILE A 337 -6.67 21.43 7.13
C ILE A 337 -7.76 22.14 6.33
N THR A 338 -8.88 22.47 6.96
CA THR A 338 -9.92 23.29 6.31
C THR A 338 -9.57 24.79 6.34
N THR A 339 -8.55 25.17 7.11
CA THR A 339 -8.09 26.56 7.28
C THR A 339 -6.61 26.72 7.00
N ASP A 340 -5.80 25.68 7.25
CA ASP A 340 -4.35 25.76 7.22
C ASP A 340 -3.73 24.69 6.30
N PRO A 341 -2.67 25.02 5.55
CA PRO A 341 -1.96 24.06 4.73
C PRO A 341 -1.09 23.11 5.56
N VAL A 342 -0.95 21.88 5.10
CA VAL A 342 -0.10 20.85 5.73
C VAL A 342 1.34 20.98 5.25
N SER A 343 2.28 21.08 6.18
CA SER A 343 3.70 20.97 5.87
C SER A 343 4.08 19.50 5.58
N TYR A 344 4.57 19.22 4.38
CA TYR A 344 4.93 17.87 3.99
C TYR A 344 6.20 17.81 3.12
N THR A 345 6.82 16.66 3.07
CA THR A 345 7.93 16.38 2.14
C THR A 345 7.68 15.08 1.40
N HIS A 346 8.38 14.90 0.27
CA HIS A 346 8.48 13.58 -0.33
C HIS A 346 9.26 12.65 0.60
N LEU A 347 8.78 11.42 0.75
CA LEU A 347 9.52 10.39 1.45
C LEU A 347 10.69 9.95 0.57
N ARG A 348 11.88 10.38 0.94
CA ARG A 348 13.11 10.09 0.25
C ARG A 348 13.68 8.76 0.75
N ALA A 349 13.96 7.82 -0.16
CA ALA A 349 14.98 6.84 0.11
C ALA A 349 16.29 7.59 0.28
N HIS A 350 16.95 7.42 1.40
CA HIS A 350 18.05 8.27 1.81
C HIS A 350 19.23 8.15 0.84
N GLU A 351 19.67 9.30 0.31
CA GLU A 351 21.06 9.42 -0.11
C GLU A 351 21.96 9.01 1.05
N THR A 352 22.80 8.03 0.82
CA THR A 352 24.08 7.98 1.50
C THR A 352 24.80 9.24 1.07
N LYS A 353 24.95 10.23 1.97
CA LYS A 353 26.05 11.15 1.83
C LYS A 353 27.29 10.27 1.84
N ALA A 354 27.86 10.03 0.67
CA ALA A 354 29.27 9.71 0.58
C ALA A 354 29.98 10.93 1.14
N ASN A 355 30.59 10.78 2.29
CA ASN A 355 31.60 11.70 2.78
C ASN A 355 32.81 11.55 1.89
#